data_91c4b7531124deda0651440eaff1b196
#
_entry.id   91c4b7531124deda0651440eaff1b196
#
_cell.length_a   1.000
_cell.length_b   1.000
_cell.length_c   1.000
_cell.angle_alpha   90.00
_cell.angle_beta   90.00
_cell.angle_gamma   90.00
#
_symmetry.space_group_name_H-M   'P 1'
#
loop_
_entity.id
_entity.type
_entity.pdbx_description
1 polymer ?
#
loop_
_entity_poly.entity_id
_entity_poly.type
_entity_poly.pdbx_seq_one_letter_code
_entity_poly.pdbx_strand_id
1 'polypeptide(L)'
;MNWYRIIPAFAIACLLSSCAALKPARELTVTPVERTAQVRDLLSALKARNEALFNFKGIGNITIRQNGRTQFDQRVAWIGEKPVKFSIAVLISGYPAVKLAADGRWLYYLEVQGQETRFRKRATSNPDLKRLISIPISISDVIALLSGRIPLPEFDSVEFIQEISDQPFALILTDSWWGIQQKIFYDATLSRIQRVEVYHRSGSLRYRAEVESIQQVDGFEVPQRLRLSGDDGIDFLLDIHRYWVNVEVPPSVFMLAPPK
;
A
#
# COMPACT_ATOMS: atom_id res chain seq x y z
N MET A 1 -23.07 54.77 -57.33
CA MET A 1 -23.47 53.96 -58.48
C MET A 1 -23.14 52.51 -58.15
N ASN A 2 -24.19 51.76 -58.08
CA ASN A 2 -24.27 50.36 -57.60
C ASN A 2 -23.34 49.39 -58.31
N TRP A 3 -22.70 48.44 -57.59
CA TRP A 3 -22.62 47.12 -58.08
C TRP A 3 -22.57 46.14 -56.88
N TYR A 4 -23.70 45.52 -56.74
CA TYR A 4 -23.99 44.39 -55.88
C TYR A 4 -23.78 43.11 -56.63
N ARG A 5 -23.52 42.04 -55.79
CA ARG A 5 -23.88 40.67 -56.04
C ARG A 5 -22.97 39.85 -56.95
N ILE A 6 -22.24 38.94 -56.32
CA ILE A 6 -22.50 37.48 -56.50
C ILE A 6 -21.70 36.76 -55.41
N ILE A 7 -22.40 36.20 -54.47
CA ILE A 7 -21.89 35.20 -53.51
C ILE A 7 -21.98 33.84 -54.18
N PRO A 8 -20.92 33.06 -54.33
CA PRO A 8 -21.08 31.67 -54.63
C PRO A 8 -21.35 30.89 -53.33
N ALA A 9 -22.56 30.41 -53.18
CA ALA A 9 -23.02 29.40 -52.24
C ALA A 9 -22.40 28.05 -52.61
N PHE A 10 -21.13 27.82 -52.23
CA PHE A 10 -20.47 26.52 -52.47
C PHE A 10 -19.43 26.18 -51.43
N ALA A 11 -19.75 26.35 -50.14
CA ALA A 11 -18.84 25.98 -49.07
C ALA A 11 -19.53 25.35 -47.84
N ILE A 12 -20.68 24.69 -48.00
CA ILE A 12 -21.38 23.97 -46.89
C ILE A 12 -21.75 22.57 -47.39
N ALA A 13 -20.79 21.71 -47.60
CA ALA A 13 -21.05 20.30 -47.90
C ALA A 13 -19.90 19.33 -47.59
N CYS A 14 -18.99 19.63 -46.67
CA CYS A 14 -17.90 18.69 -46.29
C CYS A 14 -17.63 18.55 -44.78
N LEU A 15 -18.65 18.66 -43.94
CA LEU A 15 -18.49 18.48 -42.47
C LEU A 15 -19.36 17.38 -41.86
N LEU A 16 -19.78 16.36 -42.62
CA LEU A 16 -20.63 15.32 -42.11
C LEU A 16 -20.12 13.89 -42.48
N SER A 17 -18.85 13.61 -42.27
CA SER A 17 -18.37 12.21 -42.37
C SER A 17 -17.18 11.93 -41.47
N SER A 18 -17.31 12.18 -40.17
CA SER A 18 -16.44 11.63 -39.15
C SER A 18 -17.28 10.95 -38.08
N CYS A 19 -18.06 9.97 -38.45
CA CYS A 19 -18.50 8.93 -37.56
C CYS A 19 -17.33 7.95 -37.39
N ALA A 20 -16.36 8.29 -36.53
CA ALA A 20 -15.50 7.31 -35.94
C ALA A 20 -16.41 6.37 -35.16
N ALA A 21 -16.58 5.15 -35.65
CA ALA A 21 -17.28 4.07 -34.96
C ALA A 21 -16.56 3.84 -33.63
N LEU A 22 -17.06 4.45 -32.57
CA LEU A 22 -16.81 4.02 -31.19
C LEU A 22 -17.29 2.59 -31.11
N LYS A 23 -16.35 1.61 -31.18
CA LYS A 23 -16.66 0.24 -30.81
C LYS A 23 -17.21 0.28 -29.40
N PRO A 24 -18.45 -0.17 -29.15
CA PRO A 24 -18.95 -0.25 -27.79
C PRO A 24 -18.00 -1.20 -27.04
N ALA A 25 -17.40 -0.70 -25.96
CA ALA A 25 -16.72 -1.55 -25.02
C ALA A 25 -17.69 -2.68 -24.65
N ARG A 26 -17.26 -3.93 -24.81
CA ARG A 26 -18.05 -5.11 -24.51
C ARG A 26 -18.30 -5.12 -23.01
N GLU A 27 -19.38 -4.51 -22.56
CA GLU A 27 -19.85 -4.68 -21.18
C GLU A 27 -20.09 -6.16 -20.97
N LEU A 28 -19.24 -6.78 -20.18
CA LEU A 28 -19.54 -8.08 -19.59
C LEU A 28 -20.70 -7.85 -18.63
N THR A 29 -21.92 -8.15 -19.09
CA THR A 29 -23.12 -8.12 -18.27
C THR A 29 -23.04 -9.26 -17.24
N VAL A 30 -22.31 -9.01 -16.15
CA VAL A 30 -22.29 -9.90 -14.98
C VAL A 30 -23.59 -9.65 -14.21
N THR A 31 -24.35 -10.70 -13.94
CA THR A 31 -25.61 -10.56 -13.18
C THR A 31 -25.32 -10.02 -11.76
N PRO A 32 -26.24 -9.30 -11.13
CA PRO A 32 -26.05 -8.81 -9.75
C PRO A 32 -25.74 -9.93 -8.74
N VAL A 33 -26.30 -11.13 -8.95
CA VAL A 33 -26.08 -12.29 -8.08
C VAL A 33 -24.66 -12.85 -8.24
N GLU A 34 -24.16 -12.98 -9.47
CA GLU A 34 -22.78 -13.43 -9.73
C GLU A 34 -21.76 -12.44 -9.21
N ARG A 35 -22.02 -11.15 -9.36
CA ARG A 35 -21.16 -10.09 -8.81
C ARG A 35 -21.07 -10.16 -7.27
N THR A 36 -22.19 -10.44 -6.60
CA THR A 36 -22.21 -10.60 -5.13
C THR A 36 -21.42 -11.84 -4.67
N ALA A 37 -21.53 -12.96 -5.39
CA ALA A 37 -20.75 -14.17 -5.11
C ALA A 37 -19.25 -13.90 -5.28
N GLN A 38 -18.84 -13.30 -6.41
CA GLN A 38 -17.46 -12.96 -6.69
C GLN A 38 -16.84 -12.04 -5.63
N VAL A 39 -17.55 -11.01 -5.18
CA VAL A 39 -17.12 -10.12 -4.10
C VAL A 39 -16.91 -10.89 -2.81
N ARG A 40 -17.82 -11.79 -2.46
CA ARG A 40 -17.70 -12.63 -1.26
C ARG A 40 -16.46 -13.51 -1.31
N ASP A 41 -16.20 -14.15 -2.46
CA ASP A 41 -15.06 -15.04 -2.66
C ASP A 41 -13.73 -14.26 -2.55
N LEU A 42 -13.65 -13.09 -3.18
CA LEU A 42 -12.48 -12.20 -3.09
C LEU A 42 -12.23 -11.75 -1.65
N LEU A 43 -13.26 -11.34 -0.91
CA LEU A 43 -13.13 -10.95 0.51
C LEU A 43 -12.70 -12.12 1.39
N SER A 44 -13.23 -13.32 1.13
CA SER A 44 -12.85 -14.54 1.85
C SER A 44 -11.39 -14.88 1.60
N ALA A 45 -10.95 -14.81 0.34
CA ALA A 45 -9.55 -15.02 -0.02
C ALA A 45 -8.61 -14.00 0.64
N LEU A 46 -9.01 -12.70 0.68
CA LEU A 46 -8.25 -11.66 1.37
C LEU A 46 -8.08 -11.94 2.87
N LYS A 47 -9.14 -12.38 3.54
CA LYS A 47 -9.12 -12.70 4.97
C LYS A 47 -8.27 -13.94 5.27
N ALA A 48 -8.39 -14.98 4.44
CA ALA A 48 -7.67 -16.26 4.60
C ALA A 48 -6.18 -16.16 4.21
N ARG A 49 -5.80 -15.14 3.42
CA ARG A 49 -4.43 -15.02 2.91
C ARG A 49 -3.41 -14.96 4.03
N ASN A 50 -2.45 -15.90 4.04
CA ASN A 50 -1.38 -15.99 5.01
C ASN A 50 -1.86 -15.92 6.48
N GLU A 51 -3.04 -16.47 6.79
CA GLU A 51 -3.61 -16.43 8.14
C GLU A 51 -2.72 -17.15 9.15
N ALA A 52 -2.10 -18.25 8.76
CA ALA A 52 -1.19 -19.02 9.59
C ALA A 52 0.22 -18.41 9.74
N LEU A 53 0.50 -17.28 9.09
CA LEU A 53 1.75 -16.53 9.31
C LEU A 53 1.60 -15.62 10.53
N PHE A 54 2.16 -16.05 11.68
CA PHE A 54 2.05 -15.32 12.95
C PHE A 54 3.15 -14.28 13.14
N ASN A 55 4.38 -14.65 12.79
CA ASN A 55 5.53 -13.76 12.89
C ASN A 55 6.50 -13.98 11.72
N PHE A 56 7.34 -13.01 11.51
CA PHE A 56 8.33 -13.03 10.44
C PHE A 56 9.52 -12.14 10.79
N LYS A 57 10.64 -12.39 10.15
CA LYS A 57 11.80 -11.49 10.14
C LYS A 57 12.33 -11.34 8.74
N GLY A 58 13.03 -10.23 8.48
CA GLY A 58 13.60 -9.98 7.19
C GLY A 58 14.80 -9.06 7.22
N ILE A 59 15.54 -9.08 6.13
CA ILE A 59 16.67 -8.19 5.85
C ILE A 59 16.50 -7.68 4.42
N GLY A 60 16.72 -6.40 4.22
CA GLY A 60 16.59 -5.77 2.91
C GLY A 60 17.22 -4.38 2.88
N ASN A 61 16.93 -3.65 1.83
CA ASN A 61 17.27 -2.24 1.68
C ASN A 61 16.02 -1.37 1.64
N ILE A 62 16.08 -0.23 2.30
CA ILE A 62 15.08 0.83 2.18
C ILE A 62 15.69 1.96 1.36
N THR A 63 14.97 2.35 0.30
CA THR A 63 15.26 3.56 -0.46
C THR A 63 14.11 4.55 -0.26
N ILE A 64 14.41 5.76 0.20
CA ILE A 64 13.44 6.86 0.31
C ILE A 64 13.75 7.86 -0.79
N ARG A 65 12.74 8.19 -1.58
CA ARG A 65 12.81 9.20 -2.64
C ARG A 65 11.84 10.33 -2.33
N GLN A 66 12.26 11.54 -2.64
CA GLN A 66 11.39 12.72 -2.61
C GLN A 66 11.46 13.38 -3.97
N ASN A 67 10.31 13.55 -4.63
CA ASN A 67 10.19 14.10 -5.97
C ASN A 67 11.15 13.41 -6.98
N GLY A 68 11.24 12.07 -6.91
CA GLY A 68 12.08 11.25 -7.77
C GLY A 68 13.57 11.20 -7.41
N ARG A 69 14.04 11.99 -6.43
CA ARG A 69 15.44 12.03 -5.98
C ARG A 69 15.64 11.16 -4.75
N THR A 70 16.62 10.26 -4.79
CA THR A 70 16.99 9.45 -3.63
C THR A 70 17.58 10.34 -2.53
N GLN A 71 16.92 10.32 -1.36
CA GLN A 71 17.34 11.01 -0.14
C GLN A 71 18.06 10.06 0.83
N PHE A 72 17.67 8.78 0.78
CA PHE A 72 18.12 7.79 1.73
C PHE A 72 18.17 6.41 1.07
N ASP A 73 19.22 5.64 1.31
CA ASP A 73 19.35 4.25 0.86
C ASP A 73 20.19 3.50 1.90
N GLN A 74 19.56 2.64 2.68
CA GLN A 74 20.22 1.95 3.78
C GLN A 74 19.70 0.53 3.96
N ARG A 75 20.57 -0.31 4.48
CA ARG A 75 20.21 -1.67 4.88
C ARG A 75 19.34 -1.66 6.14
N VAL A 76 18.35 -2.55 6.17
CA VAL A 76 17.44 -2.71 7.31
C VAL A 76 17.27 -4.17 7.67
N ALA A 77 17.00 -4.40 8.96
CA ALA A 77 16.55 -5.68 9.47
C ALA A 77 15.29 -5.43 10.31
N TRP A 78 14.29 -6.30 10.17
CA TRP A 78 13.03 -6.18 10.90
C TRP A 78 12.51 -7.52 11.40
N ILE A 79 11.64 -7.42 12.40
CA ILE A 79 10.86 -8.54 12.95
C ILE A 79 9.45 -8.01 13.17
N GLY A 80 8.45 -8.78 12.74
CA GLY A 80 7.04 -8.50 12.97
C GLY A 80 6.33 -9.68 13.60
N GLU A 81 5.38 -9.41 14.50
CA GLU A 81 4.48 -10.39 15.10
C GLU A 81 3.09 -9.78 15.22
N LYS A 82 2.09 -10.50 14.73
CA LYS A 82 0.69 -10.05 14.82
C LYS A 82 0.25 -9.85 16.26
N PRO A 83 -0.64 -8.90 16.53
CA PRO A 83 -1.19 -7.93 15.57
C PRO A 83 -0.36 -6.67 15.40
N VAL A 84 0.48 -6.28 16.38
CA VAL A 84 1.09 -4.93 16.46
C VAL A 84 2.50 -4.91 17.05
N LYS A 85 3.16 -6.06 17.19
CA LYS A 85 4.55 -6.09 17.66
C LYS A 85 5.50 -5.99 16.47
N PHE A 86 6.38 -5.01 16.50
CA PHE A 86 7.29 -4.74 15.40
C PHE A 86 8.63 -4.20 15.91
N SER A 87 9.70 -4.59 15.28
CA SER A 87 11.02 -4.04 15.50
C SER A 87 11.74 -3.89 14.18
N ILE A 88 12.37 -2.74 13.96
CA ILE A 88 13.20 -2.47 12.78
C ILE A 88 14.48 -1.74 13.20
N ALA A 89 15.58 -2.12 12.59
CA ALA A 89 16.87 -1.46 12.74
C ALA A 89 17.36 -1.02 11.36
N VAL A 90 17.73 0.25 11.23
CA VAL A 90 18.45 0.81 10.10
C VAL A 90 19.94 0.69 10.37
N LEU A 91 20.67 0.10 9.43
CA LEU A 91 22.10 -0.20 9.57
C LEU A 91 22.92 0.76 8.71
N ILE A 92 23.81 1.52 9.35
CA ILE A 92 24.81 2.35 8.67
C ILE A 92 26.19 1.72 8.93
N SER A 93 26.90 1.39 7.85
CA SER A 93 28.19 0.68 7.94
C SER A 93 28.11 -0.61 8.77
N GLY A 94 26.97 -1.29 8.75
CA GLY A 94 26.73 -2.54 9.49
C GLY A 94 26.31 -2.37 10.96
N TYR A 95 26.29 -1.15 11.49
CA TYR A 95 25.87 -0.86 12.86
C TYR A 95 24.48 -0.26 12.91
N PRO A 96 23.65 -0.62 13.91
CA PRO A 96 22.33 -0.03 14.06
C PRO A 96 22.42 1.46 14.43
N ALA A 97 22.08 2.34 13.48
CA ALA A 97 22.03 3.78 13.68
C ALA A 97 20.65 4.24 14.19
N VAL A 98 19.59 3.60 13.72
CA VAL A 98 18.24 3.88 14.17
C VAL A 98 17.56 2.55 14.51
N LYS A 99 16.89 2.49 15.65
CA LYS A 99 16.01 1.38 16.02
C LYS A 99 14.63 1.90 16.39
N LEU A 100 13.62 1.20 15.93
CA LEU A 100 12.25 1.39 16.36
C LEU A 100 11.71 0.05 16.82
N ALA A 101 11.00 0.03 17.94
CA ALA A 101 10.30 -1.16 18.42
C ALA A 101 8.93 -0.78 18.96
N ALA A 102 7.97 -1.71 18.82
CA ALA A 102 6.63 -1.61 19.38
C ALA A 102 6.22 -2.95 19.95
N ASP A 103 5.75 -2.97 21.19
CA ASP A 103 5.33 -4.19 21.92
C ASP A 103 3.81 -4.32 22.05
N GLY A 104 3.04 -3.43 21.39
CA GLY A 104 1.58 -3.36 21.47
C GLY A 104 1.07 -2.44 22.59
N ARG A 105 1.94 -1.88 23.42
CA ARG A 105 1.63 -0.91 24.48
C ARG A 105 2.48 0.34 24.39
N TRP A 106 3.72 0.19 23.93
CA TRP A 106 4.72 1.24 23.85
C TRP A 106 5.37 1.24 22.48
N LEU A 107 5.68 2.44 22.00
CA LEU A 107 6.60 2.69 20.89
C LEU A 107 7.91 3.17 21.47
N TYR A 108 8.99 2.53 21.09
CA TYR A 108 10.36 2.86 21.43
C TYR A 108 11.09 3.36 20.19
N TYR A 109 11.88 4.41 20.36
CA TYR A 109 12.75 4.92 19.32
C TYR A 109 14.13 5.17 19.91
N LEU A 110 15.15 4.69 19.23
CA LEU A 110 16.55 4.87 19.59
C LEU A 110 17.31 5.29 18.34
N GLU A 111 18.02 6.41 18.44
CA GLU A 111 18.89 6.95 17.41
C GLU A 111 20.28 7.13 17.98
N VAL A 112 21.28 6.65 17.24
CA VAL A 112 22.71 6.77 17.59
C VAL A 112 23.38 7.59 16.50
N GLN A 113 23.83 8.79 16.85
CA GLN A 113 24.53 9.69 15.95
C GLN A 113 25.89 10.07 16.54
N GLY A 114 26.95 9.36 16.14
CA GLY A 114 28.26 9.50 16.73
C GLY A 114 28.25 9.12 18.22
N GLN A 115 28.58 10.09 19.10
CA GLN A 115 28.52 9.90 20.57
C GLN A 115 27.16 10.24 21.19
N GLU A 116 26.29 10.89 20.43
CA GLU A 116 24.94 11.22 20.89
C GLU A 116 23.99 10.04 20.71
N THR A 117 23.22 9.77 21.76
CA THR A 117 22.16 8.78 21.74
C THR A 117 20.85 9.41 22.18
N ARG A 118 19.83 9.30 21.34
CA ARG A 118 18.48 9.80 21.60
C ARG A 118 17.53 8.65 21.81
N PHE A 119 16.95 8.55 23.00
CA PHE A 119 15.95 7.56 23.33
C PHE A 119 14.60 8.22 23.57
N ARG A 120 13.54 7.66 22.99
CA ARG A 120 12.16 8.09 23.20
C ARG A 120 11.26 6.89 23.43
N LYS A 121 10.34 7.01 24.37
CA LYS A 121 9.31 6.02 24.66
C LYS A 121 7.96 6.72 24.74
N ARG A 122 6.94 6.15 24.05
CA ARG A 122 5.59 6.71 24.02
C ARG A 122 4.56 5.60 24.17
N ALA A 123 3.55 5.82 25.03
CA ALA A 123 2.41 4.90 25.16
C ALA A 123 1.53 4.98 23.89
N THR A 124 1.30 3.86 23.26
CA THR A 124 0.41 3.72 22.10
C THR A 124 0.25 2.25 21.74
N SER A 125 -0.96 1.82 21.43
CA SER A 125 -1.25 0.42 21.07
C SER A 125 -0.97 0.11 19.59
N ASN A 126 -1.17 1.09 18.69
CA ASN A 126 -0.93 0.93 17.24
C ASN A 126 -0.39 2.27 16.69
N PRO A 127 0.92 2.51 16.80
CA PRO A 127 1.52 3.77 16.40
C PRO A 127 1.49 3.98 14.90
N ASP A 128 1.22 5.23 14.52
CA ASP A 128 1.41 5.72 13.16
C ASP A 128 2.88 6.14 12.96
N LEU A 129 3.44 5.77 11.82
CA LEU A 129 4.86 6.01 11.49
C LEU A 129 5.11 7.33 10.74
N LYS A 130 4.11 8.20 10.56
CA LYS A 130 4.23 9.46 9.82
C LYS A 130 5.45 10.29 10.23
N ARG A 131 5.74 10.36 11.53
CA ARG A 131 6.88 11.15 12.05
C ARG A 131 8.25 10.56 11.73
N LEU A 132 8.30 9.30 11.30
CA LEU A 132 9.55 8.57 11.04
C LEU A 132 9.86 8.44 9.57
N ILE A 133 8.83 8.13 8.77
CA ILE A 133 8.98 7.87 7.34
C ILE A 133 8.15 8.83 6.48
N SER A 134 7.52 9.86 7.10
CA SER A 134 6.62 10.84 6.47
C SER A 134 5.34 10.25 5.87
N ILE A 135 5.17 8.94 5.85
CA ILE A 135 3.97 8.25 5.37
C ILE A 135 3.09 7.87 6.57
N PRO A 136 1.80 8.27 6.60
CA PRO A 136 0.89 8.01 7.70
C PRO A 136 0.36 6.56 7.67
N ILE A 137 1.26 5.60 7.91
CA ILE A 137 0.94 4.17 7.98
C ILE A 137 1.05 3.66 9.41
N SER A 138 0.12 2.82 9.85
CA SER A 138 0.16 2.20 11.17
C SER A 138 1.07 0.97 11.20
N ILE A 139 1.57 0.59 12.40
CA ILE A 139 2.36 -0.65 12.54
C ILE A 139 1.55 -1.89 12.16
N SER A 140 0.26 -1.96 12.49
CA SER A 140 -0.58 -3.09 12.05
C SER A 140 -0.64 -3.21 10.53
N ASP A 141 -0.72 -2.08 9.82
CA ASP A 141 -0.76 -2.08 8.35
C ASP A 141 0.59 -2.51 7.77
N VAL A 142 1.71 -2.06 8.37
CA VAL A 142 3.06 -2.52 7.98
C VAL A 142 3.21 -4.02 8.17
N ILE A 143 2.76 -4.56 9.32
CA ILE A 143 2.80 -6.01 9.60
C ILE A 143 1.94 -6.77 8.59
N ALA A 144 0.74 -6.28 8.28
CA ALA A 144 -0.13 -6.90 7.29
C ALA A 144 0.55 -6.95 5.91
N LEU A 145 1.05 -5.81 5.42
CA LEU A 145 1.71 -5.74 4.11
C LEU A 145 2.96 -6.63 4.05
N LEU A 146 3.82 -6.57 5.06
CA LEU A 146 5.04 -7.41 5.10
C LEU A 146 4.72 -8.90 5.21
N SER A 147 3.62 -9.28 5.86
CA SER A 147 3.16 -10.68 5.88
C SER A 147 2.42 -11.11 4.61
N GLY A 148 2.41 -10.30 3.54
CA GLY A 148 1.72 -10.59 2.30
C GLY A 148 0.19 -10.49 2.39
N ARG A 149 -0.32 -9.86 3.46
CA ARG A 149 -1.75 -9.60 3.66
C ARG A 149 -2.07 -8.16 3.27
N ILE A 150 -3.35 -7.89 3.14
CA ILE A 150 -3.86 -6.54 2.92
C ILE A 150 -4.46 -6.04 4.23
N PRO A 151 -4.09 -4.83 4.72
CA PRO A 151 -4.82 -4.20 5.81
C PRO A 151 -6.31 -4.10 5.43
N LEU A 152 -7.18 -4.56 6.29
CA LEU A 152 -8.63 -4.46 6.07
C LEU A 152 -9.20 -3.61 7.21
N PRO A 153 -9.69 -2.39 6.91
CA PRO A 153 -10.42 -1.58 7.88
C PRO A 153 -11.80 -2.20 8.17
N GLU A 154 -12.50 -1.68 9.16
CA GLU A 154 -13.94 -1.91 9.29
C GLU A 154 -14.66 -1.22 8.13
N PHE A 155 -15.65 -1.88 7.56
CA PHE A 155 -16.45 -1.36 6.46
C PHE A 155 -17.87 -1.95 6.51
N ASP A 156 -18.85 -1.18 6.02
CA ASP A 156 -20.27 -1.58 5.96
C ASP A 156 -20.64 -2.11 4.59
N SER A 157 -20.00 -1.60 3.55
CA SER A 157 -20.30 -1.96 2.16
C SER A 157 -19.03 -2.18 1.36
N VAL A 158 -19.18 -3.03 0.33
CA VAL A 158 -18.14 -3.30 -0.64
C VAL A 158 -18.72 -3.24 -2.04
N GLU A 159 -18.02 -2.55 -2.93
CA GLU A 159 -18.36 -2.44 -4.34
C GLU A 159 -17.24 -3.03 -5.19
N PHE A 160 -17.60 -3.82 -6.20
CA PHE A 160 -16.68 -4.32 -7.20
C PHE A 160 -16.83 -3.48 -8.46
N ILE A 161 -15.75 -2.80 -8.84
CA ILE A 161 -15.72 -1.95 -10.03
C ILE A 161 -14.75 -2.55 -11.03
N GLN A 162 -15.23 -2.62 -12.28
CA GLN A 162 -14.40 -2.86 -13.44
C GLN A 162 -14.15 -1.51 -14.10
N GLU A 163 -12.94 -0.98 -13.99
CA GLU A 163 -12.58 0.25 -14.68
C GLU A 163 -12.38 -0.01 -16.18
N ILE A 164 -12.90 0.92 -16.98
CA ILE A 164 -12.83 0.86 -18.44
C ILE A 164 -11.41 1.31 -18.87
N SER A 165 -10.81 0.55 -19.80
CA SER A 165 -9.49 0.77 -20.40
C SER A 165 -8.27 0.65 -19.48
N ASP A 166 -7.58 -0.50 -19.56
CA ASP A 166 -6.25 -0.85 -19.00
C ASP A 166 -6.07 -0.72 -17.48
N GLN A 167 -7.15 -0.47 -16.72
CA GLN A 167 -7.11 -0.42 -15.27
C GLN A 167 -7.58 -1.75 -14.66
N PRO A 168 -6.91 -2.20 -13.58
CA PRO A 168 -7.27 -3.44 -12.92
C PRO A 168 -8.65 -3.34 -12.25
N PHE A 169 -9.29 -4.47 -12.02
CA PHE A 169 -10.49 -4.55 -11.19
C PHE A 169 -10.23 -4.00 -9.80
N ALA A 170 -11.21 -3.35 -9.21
CA ALA A 170 -11.09 -2.79 -7.86
C ALA A 170 -12.22 -3.23 -6.94
N LEU A 171 -11.88 -3.54 -5.68
CA LEU A 171 -12.81 -3.56 -4.56
C LEU A 171 -12.72 -2.22 -3.83
N ILE A 172 -13.85 -1.57 -3.63
CA ILE A 172 -13.96 -0.35 -2.84
C ILE A 172 -14.67 -0.69 -1.55
N LEU A 173 -13.97 -0.50 -0.43
CA LEU A 173 -14.50 -0.69 0.91
C LEU A 173 -14.96 0.66 1.45
N THR A 174 -16.23 0.76 1.84
CA THR A 174 -16.86 2.00 2.29
C THR A 174 -17.48 1.81 3.66
N ASP A 175 -17.32 2.80 4.50
CA ASP A 175 -18.01 2.95 5.76
C ASP A 175 -19.13 3.98 5.58
N SER A 176 -20.33 3.71 6.09
CA SER A 176 -21.52 4.55 5.90
C SER A 176 -21.37 5.96 6.50
N TRP A 177 -20.51 6.11 7.51
CA TRP A 177 -20.25 7.39 8.19
C TRP A 177 -19.04 8.13 7.64
N TRP A 178 -18.04 7.39 7.15
CA TRP A 178 -16.73 7.93 6.82
C TRP A 178 -16.40 7.90 5.32
N GLY A 179 -17.31 7.35 4.49
CA GLY A 179 -17.10 7.22 3.05
C GLY A 179 -16.07 6.14 2.68
N ILE A 180 -15.38 6.32 1.56
CA ILE A 180 -14.39 5.35 1.06
C ILE A 180 -13.23 5.24 2.06
N GLN A 181 -13.00 4.02 2.57
CA GLN A 181 -11.90 3.72 3.48
C GLN A 181 -10.69 3.15 2.73
N GLN A 182 -10.96 2.34 1.71
CA GLN A 182 -9.91 1.61 1.00
C GLN A 182 -10.33 1.24 -0.40
N LYS A 183 -9.36 1.25 -1.33
CA LYS A 183 -9.47 0.65 -2.66
C LYS A 183 -8.41 -0.42 -2.82
N ILE A 184 -8.79 -1.60 -3.29
CA ILE A 184 -7.91 -2.74 -3.52
C ILE A 184 -7.96 -3.06 -4.99
N PHE A 185 -6.85 -2.85 -5.70
CA PHE A 185 -6.73 -3.04 -7.14
C PHE A 185 -6.12 -4.39 -7.46
N TYR A 186 -6.75 -5.11 -8.35
CA TYR A 186 -6.33 -6.42 -8.83
C TYR A 186 -5.78 -6.34 -10.25
N ASP A 187 -5.02 -7.35 -10.63
CA ASP A 187 -4.67 -7.56 -12.03
C ASP A 187 -5.89 -7.97 -12.87
N ALA A 188 -5.72 -8.03 -14.19
CA ALA A 188 -6.81 -8.39 -15.12
C ALA A 188 -7.38 -9.82 -14.92
N THR A 189 -6.65 -10.69 -14.21
CA THR A 189 -7.05 -12.06 -13.92
C THR A 189 -7.65 -12.23 -12.52
N LEU A 190 -7.73 -11.17 -11.72
CA LEU A 190 -8.14 -11.18 -10.30
C LEU A 190 -7.30 -12.11 -9.41
N SER A 191 -6.12 -12.49 -9.88
CA SER A 191 -5.22 -13.40 -9.17
C SER A 191 -4.28 -12.70 -8.21
N ARG A 192 -3.92 -11.43 -8.49
CA ARG A 192 -2.96 -10.66 -7.72
C ARG A 192 -3.47 -9.29 -7.36
N ILE A 193 -3.17 -8.88 -6.13
CA ILE A 193 -3.35 -7.51 -5.71
C ILE A 193 -2.11 -6.74 -6.14
N GLN A 194 -2.31 -5.71 -6.94
CA GLN A 194 -1.24 -4.84 -7.44
C GLN A 194 -1.05 -3.64 -6.53
N ARG A 195 -2.15 -3.06 -6.06
CA ARG A 195 -2.14 -1.79 -5.33
C ARG A 195 -3.25 -1.74 -4.30
N VAL A 196 -2.97 -1.11 -3.18
CA VAL A 196 -3.93 -0.77 -2.14
C VAL A 196 -3.81 0.73 -1.85
N GLU A 197 -4.93 1.41 -1.81
CA GLU A 197 -5.03 2.82 -1.42
C GLU A 197 -5.89 2.91 -0.16
N VAL A 198 -5.35 3.54 0.86
CA VAL A 198 -6.05 3.77 2.14
C VAL A 198 -6.32 5.26 2.27
N TYR A 199 -7.52 5.61 2.71
CA TYR A 199 -8.00 6.97 2.76
C TYR A 199 -8.22 7.45 4.19
N HIS A 200 -8.08 8.77 4.40
CA HIS A 200 -8.54 9.45 5.58
C HIS A 200 -10.06 9.60 5.56
N ARG A 201 -10.66 9.84 6.72
CA ARG A 201 -12.08 10.20 6.85
C ARG A 201 -12.47 11.44 6.05
N SER A 202 -11.52 12.30 5.72
CA SER A 202 -11.71 13.46 4.84
C SER A 202 -11.80 13.10 3.35
N GLY A 203 -11.60 11.83 2.98
CA GLY A 203 -11.52 11.36 1.60
C GLY A 203 -10.16 11.58 0.93
N SER A 204 -9.18 12.22 1.60
CA SER A 204 -7.82 12.35 1.07
C SER A 204 -7.05 11.03 1.20
N LEU A 205 -6.12 10.79 0.27
CA LEU A 205 -5.24 9.62 0.32
C LEU A 205 -4.40 9.65 1.61
N ARG A 206 -4.44 8.59 2.37
CA ARG A 206 -3.58 8.39 3.53
C ARG A 206 -2.24 7.80 3.12
N TYR A 207 -2.28 6.68 2.40
CA TYR A 207 -1.11 6.08 1.76
C TYR A 207 -1.55 5.14 0.65
N ARG A 208 -0.61 4.86 -0.25
CA ARG A 208 -0.69 3.83 -1.28
C ARG A 208 0.39 2.78 -1.03
N ALA A 209 0.03 1.51 -1.15
CA ALA A 209 0.96 0.39 -1.11
C ALA A 209 0.88 -0.39 -2.42
N GLU A 210 2.02 -0.67 -3.04
CA GLU A 210 2.16 -1.44 -4.27
C GLU A 210 3.11 -2.61 -4.02
N VAL A 211 2.64 -3.83 -4.29
CA VAL A 211 3.47 -5.03 -4.24
C VAL A 211 4.05 -5.26 -5.62
N GLU A 212 5.26 -4.74 -5.87
CA GLU A 212 5.90 -4.80 -7.18
C GLU A 212 6.36 -6.23 -7.54
N SER A 213 6.78 -7.02 -6.56
CA SER A 213 7.09 -8.44 -6.73
C SER A 213 6.83 -9.22 -5.44
N ILE A 214 6.55 -10.51 -5.60
CA ILE A 214 6.30 -11.47 -4.52
C ILE A 214 7.32 -12.60 -4.57
N GLN A 215 7.56 -13.23 -3.42
CA GLN A 215 8.36 -14.44 -3.26
C GLN A 215 7.60 -15.49 -2.46
N GLN A 216 7.96 -16.75 -2.66
CA GLN A 216 7.45 -17.88 -1.89
C GLN A 216 8.45 -18.23 -0.79
N VAL A 217 7.99 -18.27 0.46
CA VAL A 217 8.80 -18.66 1.61
C VAL A 217 7.99 -19.65 2.47
N ASP A 218 8.43 -20.91 2.52
CA ASP A 218 7.80 -21.97 3.31
C ASP A 218 6.27 -22.07 3.13
N GLY A 219 5.81 -21.92 1.85
CA GLY A 219 4.40 -21.99 1.48
C GLY A 219 3.61 -20.69 1.63
N PHE A 220 4.24 -19.59 2.08
CA PHE A 220 3.62 -18.28 2.19
C PHE A 220 4.03 -17.38 1.03
N GLU A 221 3.07 -16.68 0.45
CA GLU A 221 3.32 -15.60 -0.51
C GLU A 221 3.55 -14.27 0.21
N VAL A 222 4.79 -13.79 0.19
CA VAL A 222 5.18 -12.55 0.85
C VAL A 222 5.80 -11.58 -0.15
N PRO A 223 5.80 -10.27 0.10
CA PRO A 223 6.43 -9.33 -0.82
C PRO A 223 7.94 -9.60 -0.93
N GLN A 224 8.47 -9.45 -2.12
CA GLN A 224 9.89 -9.32 -2.39
C GLN A 224 10.27 -7.86 -2.57
N ARG A 225 9.38 -7.07 -3.22
CA ARG A 225 9.53 -5.63 -3.34
C ARG A 225 8.19 -4.95 -3.02
N LEU A 226 8.24 -4.00 -2.10
CA LEU A 226 7.10 -3.24 -1.63
C LEU A 226 7.38 -1.74 -1.77
N ARG A 227 6.47 -1.01 -2.41
CA ARG A 227 6.49 0.45 -2.48
C ARG A 227 5.37 1.02 -1.62
N LEU A 228 5.70 2.04 -0.83
CA LEU A 228 4.73 2.87 -0.12
C LEU A 228 4.87 4.31 -0.59
N SER A 229 3.76 5.00 -0.82
CA SER A 229 3.77 6.43 -1.16
C SER A 229 2.66 7.17 -0.44
N GLY A 230 2.91 8.44 -0.14
CA GLY A 230 1.93 9.40 0.37
C GLY A 230 1.51 10.39 -0.72
N ASP A 231 0.77 11.40 -0.31
CA ASP A 231 0.36 12.53 -1.17
C ASP A 231 1.41 13.65 -1.25
N ASP A 232 2.50 13.54 -0.47
CA ASP A 232 3.56 14.54 -0.34
C ASP A 232 4.77 14.32 -1.28
N GLY A 233 4.64 13.40 -2.25
CA GLY A 233 5.69 13.06 -3.22
C GLY A 233 6.85 12.27 -2.62
N ILE A 234 6.64 11.66 -1.46
CA ILE A 234 7.58 10.74 -0.83
C ILE A 234 7.25 9.31 -1.22
N ASP A 235 8.24 8.62 -1.78
CA ASP A 235 8.22 7.19 -2.07
C ASP A 235 9.19 6.46 -1.15
N PHE A 236 8.69 5.41 -0.55
CA PHE A 236 9.45 4.49 0.26
C PHE A 236 9.46 3.13 -0.44
N LEU A 237 10.63 2.65 -0.84
CA LEU A 237 10.82 1.38 -1.50
C LEU A 237 11.57 0.44 -0.58
N LEU A 238 11.02 -0.75 -0.36
CA LEU A 238 11.66 -1.83 0.38
C LEU A 238 11.97 -2.99 -0.56
N ASP A 239 13.26 -3.26 -0.76
CA ASP A 239 13.78 -4.45 -1.44
C ASP A 239 14.14 -5.51 -0.39
N ILE A 240 13.46 -6.66 -0.41
CA ILE A 240 13.62 -7.73 0.58
C ILE A 240 14.59 -8.77 0.06
N HIS A 241 15.73 -8.91 0.72
CA HIS A 241 16.79 -9.84 0.30
C HIS A 241 16.67 -11.21 0.94
N ARG A 242 16.23 -11.26 2.22
CA ARG A 242 16.00 -12.51 2.96
C ARG A 242 14.76 -12.34 3.82
N TYR A 243 13.99 -13.40 3.91
CA TYR A 243 12.76 -13.44 4.67
C TYR A 243 12.60 -14.80 5.34
N TRP A 244 12.11 -14.82 6.57
CA TRP A 244 11.84 -16.04 7.35
C TRP A 244 10.48 -15.91 8.00
N VAL A 245 9.75 -16.99 8.06
CA VAL A 245 8.37 -17.07 8.56
C VAL A 245 8.29 -17.94 9.80
N ASN A 246 7.37 -17.61 10.70
CA ASN A 246 7.06 -18.38 11.91
C ASN A 246 8.31 -18.81 12.71
N VAL A 247 9.23 -17.85 12.88
CA VAL A 247 10.48 -18.06 13.63
C VAL A 247 10.26 -17.89 15.12
N GLU A 248 11.12 -18.50 15.94
CA GLU A 248 11.13 -18.23 17.36
C GLU A 248 11.62 -16.80 17.62
N VAL A 249 10.81 -15.99 18.32
CA VAL A 249 11.08 -14.58 18.58
C VAL A 249 10.98 -14.30 20.07
N PRO A 250 12.08 -13.95 20.75
CA PRO A 250 12.02 -13.59 22.16
C PRO A 250 11.30 -12.23 22.33
N PRO A 251 10.38 -12.08 23.31
CA PRO A 251 9.61 -10.84 23.50
C PRO A 251 10.47 -9.58 23.67
N SER A 252 11.70 -9.73 24.15
CA SER A 252 12.64 -8.62 24.37
C SER A 252 13.03 -7.87 23.09
N VAL A 253 12.90 -8.47 21.91
CA VAL A 253 13.23 -7.80 20.64
C VAL A 253 12.27 -6.66 20.29
N PHE A 254 11.09 -6.65 20.89
CA PHE A 254 10.08 -5.61 20.69
C PHE A 254 10.17 -4.47 21.72
N MET A 255 11.18 -4.49 22.56
CA MET A 255 11.42 -3.47 23.60
C MET A 255 12.83 -2.92 23.47
N LEU A 256 12.98 -1.63 23.71
CA LEU A 256 14.30 -0.99 23.80
C LEU A 256 14.48 -0.40 25.19
N ALA A 257 15.69 -0.54 25.73
CA ALA A 257 16.11 0.12 26.97
C ALA A 257 16.81 1.43 26.67
N PRO A 258 16.74 2.44 27.56
CA PRO A 258 17.58 3.60 27.48
C PRO A 258 19.06 3.19 27.45
N PRO A 259 19.92 3.90 26.71
CA PRO A 259 21.36 3.69 26.79
C PRO A 259 21.86 3.96 28.21
N LYS A 260 22.88 3.21 28.60
CA LYS A 260 23.56 3.43 29.88
C LYS A 260 24.47 4.63 29.82
#